data_2c7be9560678414680c302ead74004cd
#
_entry.id   2c7be9560678414680c302ead74004cd
#
_cell.length_a   1.000
_cell.length_b   1.000
_cell.length_c   1.000
_cell.angle_alpha   90.00
_cell.angle_beta   90.00
_cell.angle_gamma   90.00
#
_symmetry.space_group_name_H-M   'P 1'
#
loop_
_entity.id
_entity.type
_entity.pdbx_description
1 polymer ?
#
loop_
_entity_poly.entity_id
_entity_poly.type
_entity_poly.pdbx_seq_one_letter_code
_entity_poly.pdbx_strand_id
1 'polypeptide(L)'
;MSKLTEEDVKLRFITPAITETAGWRKEQLRMELVIAPGQVIVQGTKTKRGEISKADYVLLGSKSRKPLAVVEAKDMEHTVRAGLQQALGYAAKLDAPFAYSSNGKGFIEHDFFTGVEREIGLDEFPTEDELWQRYLVGKGLDAQGAALIAEPYHVDPFKPQEARYYQQVAVDRTLEAIAHGDRRLLLVMATGTGKTFTAFQIIWRLLKAGTVKRVLCRPQRADRSDHHRRLRATLWPHHQGQRQALGFLLRGLHEPVSTARWCGG
;
A
#
# COMPACT_ATOMS: atom_id res chain seq x y z
N MET A 1 25.95 -28.97 16.88
CA MET A 1 25.44 -28.18 15.73
C MET A 1 25.18 -26.78 16.24
N SER A 2 25.69 -25.73 15.59
CA SER A 2 25.39 -24.36 15.98
C SER A 2 23.89 -24.12 15.81
N LYS A 3 23.29 -23.42 16.76
CA LYS A 3 21.88 -22.97 16.69
C LYS A 3 21.69 -22.11 15.44
N LEU A 4 20.64 -22.38 14.64
CA LEU A 4 20.29 -21.57 13.50
C LEU A 4 19.73 -20.23 13.99
N THR A 5 20.26 -19.14 13.47
CA THR A 5 19.73 -17.82 13.72
C THR A 5 18.46 -17.56 12.88
N GLU A 6 17.70 -16.53 13.20
CA GLU A 6 16.54 -16.11 12.41
C GLU A 6 16.93 -15.81 10.95
N GLU A 7 18.11 -15.22 10.73
CA GLU A 7 18.64 -14.97 9.38
C GLU A 7 18.98 -16.28 8.64
N ASP A 8 19.50 -17.30 9.35
CA ASP A 8 19.72 -18.63 8.76
C ASP A 8 18.38 -19.26 8.34
N VAL A 9 17.35 -19.11 9.18
CA VAL A 9 16.00 -19.62 8.89
C VAL A 9 15.39 -18.91 7.67
N LYS A 10 15.50 -17.58 7.60
CA LYS A 10 15.09 -16.81 6.43
C LYS A 10 15.76 -17.32 5.16
N LEU A 11 17.09 -17.44 5.18
CA LEU A 11 17.88 -17.80 4.00
C LEU A 11 17.65 -19.24 3.52
N ARG A 12 17.59 -20.20 4.47
CA ARG A 12 17.59 -21.62 4.12
C ARG A 12 16.21 -22.21 3.90
N PHE A 13 15.17 -21.63 4.48
CA PHE A 13 13.83 -22.22 4.49
C PHE A 13 12.76 -21.27 3.95
N ILE A 14 12.64 -20.06 4.50
CA ILE A 14 11.55 -19.16 4.16
C ILE A 14 11.73 -18.58 2.77
N THR A 15 12.91 -18.03 2.44
CA THR A 15 13.17 -17.46 1.11
C THR A 15 13.01 -18.49 0.00
N PRO A 16 13.59 -19.72 0.08
CA PRO A 16 13.36 -20.76 -0.93
C PRO A 16 11.88 -21.16 -1.06
N ALA A 17 11.15 -21.33 0.04
CA ALA A 17 9.72 -21.65 -0.01
C ALA A 17 8.93 -20.58 -0.79
N ILE A 18 9.23 -19.30 -0.58
CA ILE A 18 8.58 -18.20 -1.29
C ILE A 18 9.04 -18.11 -2.74
N THR A 19 10.37 -18.18 -3.01
CA THR A 19 10.89 -17.87 -4.34
C THR A 19 10.98 -19.07 -5.27
N GLU A 20 11.41 -20.24 -4.75
CA GLU A 20 11.65 -21.42 -5.58
C GLU A 20 10.40 -22.30 -5.67
N THR A 21 9.71 -22.49 -4.55
CA THR A 21 8.52 -23.35 -4.50
C THR A 21 7.27 -22.60 -4.98
N ALA A 22 6.96 -21.44 -4.37
CA ALA A 22 5.78 -20.65 -4.74
C ALA A 22 6.00 -19.72 -5.94
N GLY A 23 7.22 -19.60 -6.46
CA GLY A 23 7.54 -18.90 -7.71
C GLY A 23 7.51 -17.36 -7.62
N TRP A 24 7.58 -16.79 -6.43
CA TRP A 24 7.67 -15.33 -6.28
C TRP A 24 9.03 -14.83 -6.78
N ARG A 25 9.04 -13.80 -7.61
CA ARG A 25 10.27 -13.19 -8.12
C ARG A 25 10.90 -12.29 -7.06
N LYS A 26 12.23 -12.19 -7.05
CA LYS A 26 12.98 -11.36 -6.09
C LYS A 26 12.55 -9.89 -6.10
N GLU A 27 12.15 -9.37 -7.26
CA GLU A 27 11.68 -7.98 -7.41
C GLU A 27 10.34 -7.72 -6.71
N GLN A 28 9.59 -8.78 -6.41
CA GLN A 28 8.32 -8.72 -5.68
C GLN A 28 8.51 -8.77 -4.15
N LEU A 29 9.70 -9.14 -3.69
CA LEU A 29 10.01 -9.19 -2.27
C LEU A 29 10.65 -7.89 -1.81
N ARG A 30 10.11 -7.31 -0.75
CA ARG A 30 10.76 -6.25 0.02
C ARG A 30 11.13 -6.83 1.38
N MET A 31 12.43 -6.95 1.63
CA MET A 31 12.94 -7.43 2.92
C MET A 31 13.23 -6.24 3.82
N GLU A 32 13.08 -6.43 5.14
CA GLU A 32 13.37 -5.43 6.17
C GLU A 32 12.69 -4.07 5.90
N LEU A 33 11.45 -4.11 5.40
CA LEU A 33 10.73 -2.87 5.06
C LEU A 33 10.38 -2.08 6.32
N VAL A 34 10.91 -0.86 6.41
CA VAL A 34 10.59 0.07 7.51
C VAL A 34 9.15 0.59 7.34
N ILE A 35 8.27 0.17 8.24
CA ILE A 35 6.84 0.53 8.21
C ILE A 35 6.56 1.77 9.06
N ALA A 36 7.27 1.93 10.19
CA ALA A 36 7.15 3.13 10.99
C ALA A 36 8.54 3.55 11.51
N PRO A 37 8.98 4.78 11.24
CA PRO A 37 10.03 5.38 12.04
C PRO A 37 9.50 5.47 13.48
N GLY A 38 10.26 4.96 14.46
CA GLY A 38 9.83 4.90 15.85
C GLY A 38 9.15 6.18 16.32
N GLN A 39 8.04 6.06 17.03
CA GLN A 39 7.30 7.20 17.56
C GLN A 39 8.20 8.06 18.45
N VAL A 40 8.15 9.37 18.28
CA VAL A 40 8.80 10.29 19.21
C VAL A 40 7.95 10.36 20.47
N ILE A 41 8.43 9.72 21.54
CA ILE A 41 7.78 9.75 22.85
C ILE A 41 8.39 10.92 23.62
N VAL A 42 7.56 11.91 23.93
CA VAL A 42 7.97 13.05 24.75
C VAL A 42 7.49 12.82 26.17
N GLN A 43 8.43 12.64 27.11
CA GLN A 43 8.15 12.60 28.56
C GLN A 43 8.84 13.80 29.22
N GLY A 44 8.09 14.84 29.51
CA GLY A 44 8.63 16.09 30.01
C GLY A 44 9.61 16.73 29.02
N THR A 45 10.86 16.96 29.44
CA THR A 45 11.93 17.50 28.58
C THR A 45 12.73 16.42 27.83
N LYS A 46 12.46 15.14 28.06
CA LYS A 46 13.17 14.03 27.41
C LYS A 46 12.38 13.50 26.22
N THR A 47 13.08 13.44 25.08
CA THR A 47 12.55 12.86 23.83
C THR A 47 13.21 11.50 23.62
N LYS A 48 12.42 10.42 23.56
CA LYS A 48 12.90 9.08 23.21
C LYS A 48 12.27 8.69 21.86
N ARG A 49 13.04 8.21 20.91
CA ARG A 49 12.50 7.52 19.74
C ARG A 49 12.14 6.10 20.13
N GLY A 50 10.94 5.68 19.83
CA GLY A 50 10.52 4.30 19.90
C GLY A 50 11.27 3.43 18.89
N GLU A 51 11.10 2.14 19.00
CA GLU A 51 11.72 1.18 18.06
C GLU A 51 11.20 1.36 16.64
N ILE A 52 12.11 1.19 15.68
CA ILE A 52 11.77 1.18 14.25
C ILE A 52 11.08 -0.15 13.96
N SER A 53 9.84 -0.10 13.50
CA SER A 53 9.10 -1.30 13.10
C SER A 53 9.47 -1.67 11.66
N LYS A 54 10.01 -2.88 11.48
CA LYS A 54 10.36 -3.45 10.16
C LYS A 54 9.62 -4.76 9.98
N ALA A 55 9.09 -4.99 8.77
CA ALA A 55 8.59 -6.29 8.37
C ALA A 55 9.69 -7.09 7.70
N ASP A 56 9.84 -8.38 8.05
CA ASP A 56 10.86 -9.24 7.48
C ASP A 56 10.70 -9.39 5.98
N TYR A 57 9.48 -9.70 5.53
CA TYR A 57 9.13 -9.74 4.11
C TYR A 57 7.80 -9.06 3.86
N VAL A 58 7.73 -8.31 2.77
CA VAL A 58 6.49 -7.83 2.17
C VAL A 58 6.45 -8.30 0.72
N LEU A 59 5.41 -9.05 0.37
CA LEU A 59 5.21 -9.60 -0.96
C LEU A 59 4.32 -8.66 -1.76
N LEU A 60 4.82 -8.22 -2.90
CA LEU A 60 4.17 -7.22 -3.74
C LEU A 60 3.67 -7.83 -5.04
N GLY A 61 2.47 -7.48 -5.44
CA GLY A 61 1.96 -7.83 -6.77
C GLY A 61 2.91 -7.37 -7.88
N SER A 62 3.13 -8.22 -8.87
CA SER A 62 4.12 -8.02 -9.94
C SER A 62 3.87 -6.76 -10.77
N LYS A 63 2.61 -6.44 -11.06
CA LYS A 63 2.21 -5.27 -11.86
C LYS A 63 1.93 -4.05 -10.99
N SER A 64 0.97 -4.17 -10.08
CA SER A 64 0.46 -3.08 -9.27
C SER A 64 1.42 -2.62 -8.18
N ARG A 65 2.38 -3.46 -7.79
CA ARG A 65 3.23 -3.27 -6.60
C ARG A 65 2.43 -3.16 -5.29
N LYS A 66 1.14 -3.59 -5.31
CA LYS A 66 0.30 -3.64 -4.11
C LYS A 66 0.85 -4.68 -3.13
N PRO A 67 0.98 -4.35 -1.84
CA PRO A 67 1.27 -5.35 -0.81
C PRO A 67 0.15 -6.40 -0.77
N LEU A 68 0.49 -7.67 -1.03
CA LEU A 68 -0.44 -8.79 -0.95
C LEU A 68 -0.26 -9.55 0.36
N ALA A 69 0.97 -9.74 0.80
CA ALA A 69 1.25 -10.48 2.01
C ALA A 69 2.41 -9.89 2.81
N VAL A 70 2.38 -10.11 4.10
CA VAL A 70 3.49 -9.85 5.03
C VAL A 70 3.89 -11.17 5.66
N VAL A 71 5.19 -11.45 5.72
CA VAL A 71 5.72 -12.64 6.40
C VAL A 71 6.68 -12.19 7.49
N GLU A 72 6.48 -12.70 8.68
CA GLU A 72 7.36 -12.50 9.84
C GLU A 72 8.10 -13.80 10.14
N ALA A 73 9.41 -13.73 10.25
CA ALA A 73 10.27 -14.85 10.56
C ALA A 73 10.53 -14.95 12.05
N LYS A 74 10.77 -16.15 12.53
CA LYS A 74 11.29 -16.46 13.87
C LYS A 74 12.30 -17.60 13.77
N ASP A 75 13.17 -17.73 14.75
CA ASP A 75 14.08 -18.87 14.82
C ASP A 75 13.32 -20.19 15.08
N MET A 76 13.98 -21.31 14.83
CA MET A 76 13.37 -22.65 14.94
C MET A 76 12.97 -23.07 16.37
N GLU A 77 13.39 -22.35 17.40
CA GLU A 77 13.01 -22.63 18.79
C GLU A 77 11.65 -22.05 19.13
N HIS A 78 11.22 -21.03 18.40
CA HIS A 78 9.90 -20.46 18.53
C HIS A 78 8.85 -21.33 17.82
N THR A 79 7.61 -21.20 18.26
CA THR A 79 6.48 -21.81 17.52
C THR A 79 6.27 -21.09 16.20
N VAL A 80 5.71 -21.76 15.19
CA VAL A 80 5.38 -21.15 13.89
C VAL A 80 4.48 -19.92 14.06
N ARG A 81 3.65 -19.88 15.10
CA ARG A 81 2.72 -18.80 15.44
C ARG A 81 3.38 -17.58 16.10
N ALA A 82 4.62 -17.70 16.57
CA ALA A 82 5.23 -16.68 17.45
C ALA A 82 5.29 -15.26 16.83
N GLY A 83 5.48 -15.15 15.52
CA GLY A 83 5.53 -13.88 14.79
C GLY A 83 4.18 -13.37 14.30
N LEU A 84 3.09 -14.15 14.43
CA LEU A 84 1.82 -13.84 13.78
C LEU A 84 1.24 -12.48 14.18
N GLN A 85 1.26 -12.14 15.47
CA GLN A 85 0.72 -10.86 15.95
C GLN A 85 1.49 -9.66 15.38
N GLN A 86 2.80 -9.82 15.18
CA GLN A 86 3.66 -8.83 14.56
C GLN A 86 3.33 -8.68 13.08
N ALA A 87 3.20 -9.81 12.35
CA ALA A 87 2.78 -9.85 10.95
C ALA A 87 1.40 -9.20 10.73
N LEU A 88 0.41 -9.50 11.60
CA LEU A 88 -0.92 -8.88 11.57
C LEU A 88 -0.84 -7.35 11.71
N GLY A 89 -0.05 -6.86 12.67
CA GLY A 89 0.15 -5.43 12.88
C GLY A 89 0.78 -4.72 11.67
N TYR A 90 1.69 -5.38 10.98
CA TYR A 90 2.32 -4.85 9.77
C TYR A 90 1.40 -4.92 8.56
N ALA A 91 0.70 -6.04 8.37
CA ALA A 91 -0.26 -6.20 7.29
C ALA A 91 -1.39 -5.16 7.37
N ALA A 92 -1.92 -4.91 8.57
CA ALA A 92 -2.93 -3.86 8.78
C ALA A 92 -2.43 -2.46 8.41
N LYS A 93 -1.16 -2.11 8.71
CA LYS A 93 -0.56 -0.82 8.34
C LYS A 93 -0.34 -0.69 6.83
N LEU A 94 0.01 -1.79 6.16
CA LEU A 94 0.28 -1.85 4.72
C LEU A 94 -0.97 -2.10 3.89
N ASP A 95 -2.12 -2.34 4.51
CA ASP A 95 -3.36 -2.78 3.86
C ASP A 95 -3.14 -4.07 3.03
N ALA A 96 -2.29 -4.96 3.56
CA ALA A 96 -2.04 -6.26 2.96
C ALA A 96 -3.09 -7.27 3.45
N PRO A 97 -3.73 -8.01 2.55
CA PRO A 97 -4.84 -8.91 2.91
C PRO A 97 -4.41 -10.22 3.59
N PHE A 98 -3.12 -10.57 3.52
CA PHE A 98 -2.62 -11.81 4.10
C PHE A 98 -1.42 -11.57 5.01
N ALA A 99 -1.40 -12.24 6.14
CA ALA A 99 -0.29 -12.22 7.08
C ALA A 99 0.19 -13.63 7.38
N TYR A 100 1.51 -13.80 7.43
CA TYR A 100 2.16 -15.07 7.68
C TYR A 100 3.18 -14.95 8.80
N SER A 101 3.33 -16.02 9.58
CA SER A 101 4.46 -16.23 10.47
C SER A 101 5.12 -17.55 10.14
N SER A 102 6.45 -17.61 10.19
CA SER A 102 7.21 -18.84 9.95
C SER A 102 8.42 -18.95 10.88
N ASN A 103 8.74 -20.18 11.27
CA ASN A 103 9.98 -20.53 11.96
C ASN A 103 10.86 -21.48 11.13
N GLY A 104 10.60 -21.58 9.82
CA GLY A 104 11.31 -22.46 8.91
C GLY A 104 10.85 -23.93 8.90
N LYS A 105 9.81 -24.30 9.68
CA LYS A 105 9.18 -25.63 9.61
C LYS A 105 7.86 -25.63 8.84
N GLY A 106 7.24 -24.46 8.69
CA GLY A 106 5.99 -24.23 8.00
C GLY A 106 5.59 -22.78 8.18
N PHE A 107 4.35 -22.45 7.79
CA PHE A 107 3.76 -21.13 7.97
C PHE A 107 2.41 -21.23 8.70
N ILE A 108 2.10 -20.22 9.49
CA ILE A 108 0.71 -19.90 9.88
C ILE A 108 0.27 -18.74 8.99
N GLU A 109 -0.81 -18.94 8.26
CA GLU A 109 -1.50 -17.93 7.47
C GLU A 109 -2.65 -17.32 8.26
N HIS A 110 -2.85 -16.03 8.15
CA HIS A 110 -4.09 -15.33 8.51
C HIS A 110 -4.64 -14.60 7.29
N ASP A 111 -5.90 -14.87 6.95
CA ASP A 111 -6.66 -14.23 5.88
C ASP A 111 -7.59 -13.17 6.48
N PHE A 112 -7.35 -11.89 6.19
CA PHE A 112 -8.16 -10.78 6.72
C PHE A 112 -9.57 -10.70 6.15
N PHE A 113 -9.86 -11.36 5.02
CA PHE A 113 -11.22 -11.37 4.47
C PHE A 113 -12.13 -12.36 5.20
N THR A 114 -11.59 -13.50 5.58
CA THR A 114 -12.34 -14.58 6.21
C THR A 114 -12.12 -14.64 7.73
N GLY A 115 -11.04 -14.05 8.22
CA GLY A 115 -10.59 -14.20 9.60
C GLY A 115 -10.03 -15.58 9.93
N VAL A 116 -9.88 -16.45 8.93
CA VAL A 116 -9.40 -17.83 9.12
C VAL A 116 -7.89 -17.86 9.26
N GLU A 117 -7.42 -18.64 10.22
CA GLU A 117 -6.02 -19.01 10.37
C GLU A 117 -5.82 -20.47 10.00
N ARG A 118 -4.76 -20.77 9.25
CA ARG A 118 -4.39 -22.13 8.88
C ARG A 118 -2.89 -22.33 8.92
N GLU A 119 -2.48 -23.53 9.27
CA GLU A 119 -1.09 -23.96 9.17
C GLU A 119 -0.87 -24.61 7.80
N ILE A 120 0.21 -24.25 7.13
CA ILE A 120 0.60 -24.76 5.81
C ILE A 120 2.08 -25.16 5.82
N GLY A 121 2.44 -26.14 5.01
CA GLY A 121 3.81 -26.56 4.79
C GLY A 121 4.66 -25.52 4.07
N LEU A 122 5.98 -25.72 4.05
CA LEU A 122 6.88 -24.86 3.29
C LEU A 122 6.64 -24.97 1.78
N ASP A 123 6.17 -26.12 1.33
CA ASP A 123 5.83 -26.43 -0.07
C ASP A 123 4.40 -26.01 -0.47
N GLU A 124 3.60 -25.57 0.49
CA GLU A 124 2.22 -25.13 0.28
C GLU A 124 2.07 -23.59 0.32
N PHE A 125 3.19 -22.86 0.33
CA PHE A 125 3.11 -21.39 0.31
C PHE A 125 2.44 -20.90 -0.97
N PRO A 126 1.42 -20.01 -0.91
CA PRO A 126 0.63 -19.65 -2.10
C PRO A 126 1.42 -18.82 -3.10
N THR A 127 1.11 -19.03 -4.36
CA THR A 127 1.62 -18.24 -5.50
C THR A 127 1.05 -16.82 -5.51
N GLU A 128 1.65 -15.92 -6.32
CA GLU A 128 1.08 -14.57 -6.53
C GLU A 128 -0.34 -14.65 -7.08
N ASP A 129 -0.57 -15.53 -8.07
CA ASP A 129 -1.88 -15.64 -8.72
C ASP A 129 -2.96 -16.11 -7.75
N GLU A 130 -2.66 -17.05 -6.86
CA GLU A 130 -3.60 -17.49 -5.82
C GLU A 130 -3.95 -16.37 -4.85
N LEU A 131 -2.96 -15.64 -4.34
CA LEU A 131 -3.22 -14.51 -3.44
C LEU A 131 -3.94 -13.37 -4.15
N TRP A 132 -3.62 -13.14 -5.42
CA TRP A 132 -4.30 -12.12 -6.23
C TRP A 132 -5.77 -12.48 -6.46
N GLN A 133 -6.09 -13.72 -6.80
CA GLN A 133 -7.47 -14.15 -6.98
C GLN A 133 -8.25 -14.07 -5.66
N ARG A 134 -7.66 -14.52 -4.54
CA ARG A 134 -8.27 -14.39 -3.22
C ARG A 134 -8.52 -12.93 -2.84
N TYR A 135 -7.59 -12.05 -3.17
CA TYR A 135 -7.75 -10.60 -2.99
C TYR A 135 -8.93 -10.06 -3.80
N LEU A 136 -9.02 -10.38 -5.10
CA LEU A 136 -10.12 -9.92 -5.95
C LEU A 136 -11.48 -10.40 -5.44
N VAL A 137 -11.58 -11.66 -5.06
CA VAL A 137 -12.81 -12.22 -4.48
C VAL A 137 -13.14 -11.56 -3.13
N GLY A 138 -12.16 -11.44 -2.24
CA GLY A 138 -12.34 -10.84 -0.92
C GLY A 138 -12.74 -9.36 -0.97
N LYS A 139 -12.27 -8.64 -1.99
CA LYS A 139 -12.68 -7.25 -2.26
C LYS A 139 -13.95 -7.15 -3.13
N GLY A 140 -14.49 -8.24 -3.67
CA GLY A 140 -15.66 -8.21 -4.56
C GLY A 140 -15.40 -7.42 -5.85
N LEU A 141 -14.19 -7.45 -6.39
CA LEU A 141 -13.79 -6.70 -7.59
C LEU A 141 -14.13 -7.50 -8.85
N ASP A 142 -14.80 -6.86 -9.80
CA ASP A 142 -15.03 -7.39 -11.13
C ASP A 142 -13.77 -7.25 -12.04
N ALA A 143 -13.87 -7.71 -13.27
CA ALA A 143 -12.76 -7.66 -14.22
C ALA A 143 -12.26 -6.24 -14.49
N GLN A 144 -13.15 -5.24 -14.49
CA GLN A 144 -12.79 -3.83 -14.70
C GLN A 144 -12.07 -3.27 -13.46
N GLY A 145 -12.56 -3.56 -12.27
CA GLY A 145 -11.92 -3.21 -11.01
C GLY A 145 -10.55 -3.88 -10.86
N ALA A 146 -10.46 -5.17 -11.21
CA ALA A 146 -9.20 -5.90 -11.22
C ALA A 146 -8.16 -5.26 -12.16
N ALA A 147 -8.56 -4.85 -13.38
CA ALA A 147 -7.69 -4.17 -14.32
C ALA A 147 -7.22 -2.80 -13.79
N LEU A 148 -8.11 -2.04 -13.15
CA LEU A 148 -7.78 -0.76 -12.53
C LEU A 148 -6.75 -0.92 -11.40
N ILE A 149 -6.95 -1.91 -10.51
CA ILE A 149 -6.02 -2.16 -9.39
C ILE A 149 -4.69 -2.75 -9.88
N ALA A 150 -4.69 -3.49 -10.98
CA ALA A 150 -3.47 -4.05 -11.57
C ALA A 150 -2.62 -2.99 -12.31
N GLU A 151 -3.17 -1.82 -12.63
CA GLU A 151 -2.43 -0.79 -13.37
C GLU A 151 -1.21 -0.30 -12.56
N PRO A 152 0.00 -0.29 -13.14
CA PRO A 152 1.20 0.09 -12.42
C PRO A 152 1.27 1.58 -12.05
N TYR A 153 2.06 1.88 -11.02
CA TYR A 153 2.41 3.25 -10.68
C TYR A 153 3.24 3.89 -11.81
N HIS A 154 3.04 5.19 -12.01
CA HIS A 154 3.95 5.97 -12.85
C HIS A 154 5.30 6.11 -12.16
N VAL A 155 6.35 5.75 -12.86
CA VAL A 155 7.74 5.98 -12.43
C VAL A 155 8.36 6.97 -13.41
N ASP A 156 8.84 8.10 -12.90
CA ASP A 156 9.58 9.06 -13.71
C ASP A 156 10.99 8.49 -14.00
N PRO A 157 11.35 8.29 -15.29
CA PRO A 157 12.65 7.73 -15.65
C PRO A 157 13.85 8.58 -15.20
N PHE A 158 13.65 9.90 -15.08
CA PHE A 158 14.71 10.85 -14.73
C PHE A 158 14.81 11.09 -13.23
N LYS A 159 13.74 10.86 -12.50
CA LYS A 159 13.68 11.03 -11.06
C LYS A 159 12.81 9.93 -10.44
N PRO A 160 13.32 8.68 -10.40
CA PRO A 160 12.55 7.57 -9.85
C PRO A 160 12.24 7.85 -8.36
N GLN A 161 10.95 7.93 -8.05
CA GLN A 161 10.47 8.11 -6.70
C GLN A 161 9.49 6.97 -6.38
N GLU A 162 9.86 6.14 -5.44
CA GLU A 162 8.94 5.13 -4.92
C GLU A 162 7.90 5.77 -4.00
N ALA A 163 6.66 5.31 -4.12
CA ALA A 163 5.60 5.71 -3.21
C ALA A 163 5.90 5.21 -1.80
N ARG A 164 5.75 6.06 -0.80
CA ARG A 164 5.80 5.63 0.60
C ARG A 164 4.59 4.76 0.92
N TYR A 165 4.73 3.83 1.88
CA TYR A 165 3.66 2.87 2.20
C TYR A 165 2.28 3.52 2.41
N TYR A 166 2.20 4.64 3.16
CA TYR A 166 0.94 5.34 3.40
C TYR A 166 0.35 6.00 2.14
N GLN A 167 1.21 6.38 1.17
CA GLN A 167 0.76 6.88 -0.13
C GLN A 167 0.20 5.72 -0.98
N GLN A 168 0.85 4.55 -0.94
CA GLN A 168 0.35 3.34 -1.60
C GLN A 168 -1.01 2.96 -1.04
N VAL A 169 -1.16 2.86 0.27
CA VAL A 169 -2.45 2.57 0.93
C VAL A 169 -3.52 3.57 0.52
N ALA A 170 -3.19 4.88 0.49
CA ALA A 170 -4.14 5.92 0.09
C ALA A 170 -4.56 5.79 -1.38
N VAL A 171 -3.62 5.50 -2.28
CA VAL A 171 -3.90 5.29 -3.71
C VAL A 171 -4.76 4.05 -3.90
N ASP A 172 -4.35 2.90 -3.34
CA ASP A 172 -5.02 1.62 -3.54
C ASP A 172 -6.45 1.64 -3.00
N ARG A 173 -6.67 2.13 -1.77
CA ARG A 173 -8.03 2.29 -1.20
C ARG A 173 -8.91 3.23 -2.02
N THR A 174 -8.33 4.30 -2.58
CA THR A 174 -9.07 5.21 -3.46
C THR A 174 -9.52 4.51 -4.74
N LEU A 175 -8.64 3.72 -5.35
CA LEU A 175 -8.97 2.99 -6.57
C LEU A 175 -9.94 1.83 -6.31
N GLU A 176 -9.81 1.13 -5.18
CA GLU A 176 -10.78 0.12 -4.74
C GLU A 176 -12.18 0.74 -4.57
N ALA A 177 -12.29 1.86 -3.87
CA ALA A 177 -13.56 2.55 -3.70
C ALA A 177 -14.17 3.00 -5.04
N ILE A 178 -13.35 3.51 -5.98
CA ILE A 178 -13.79 3.85 -7.33
C ILE A 178 -14.26 2.61 -8.10
N ALA A 179 -13.54 1.49 -7.98
CA ALA A 179 -13.93 0.22 -8.60
C ALA A 179 -15.29 -0.29 -8.08
N HIS A 180 -15.63 -0.01 -6.82
CA HIS A 180 -16.94 -0.28 -6.24
C HIS A 180 -18.02 0.74 -6.63
N GLY A 181 -17.70 1.75 -7.43
CA GLY A 181 -18.65 2.76 -7.90
C GLY A 181 -18.80 3.99 -7.02
N ASP A 182 -17.94 4.17 -6.02
CA ASP A 182 -17.93 5.38 -5.19
C ASP A 182 -17.57 6.61 -6.03
N ARG A 183 -18.45 7.62 -5.98
CA ARG A 183 -18.31 8.84 -6.78
C ARG A 183 -17.72 10.02 -6.00
N ARG A 184 -17.64 9.91 -4.68
CA ARG A 184 -17.16 10.98 -3.80
C ARG A 184 -16.24 10.38 -2.75
N LEU A 185 -14.98 10.80 -2.77
CA LEU A 185 -13.96 10.32 -1.88
C LEU A 185 -13.25 11.51 -1.22
N LEU A 186 -13.01 11.42 0.06
CA LEU A 186 -12.24 12.41 0.80
C LEU A 186 -10.94 11.79 1.28
N LEU A 187 -9.81 12.33 0.80
CA LEU A 187 -8.49 11.93 1.21
C LEU A 187 -7.86 13.03 2.07
N VAL A 188 -7.65 12.73 3.35
CA VAL A 188 -7.04 13.66 4.30
C VAL A 188 -5.59 13.27 4.54
N MET A 189 -4.66 14.15 4.19
CA MET A 189 -3.22 13.95 4.33
C MET A 189 -2.57 15.18 4.94
N ALA A 190 -1.60 14.97 5.84
CA ALA A 190 -0.84 16.06 6.47
C ALA A 190 0.01 16.83 5.44
N THR A 191 0.41 18.04 5.77
CA THR A 191 1.34 18.84 4.95
C THR A 191 2.69 18.12 4.82
N GLY A 192 3.29 18.16 3.62
CA GLY A 192 4.58 17.51 3.35
C GLY A 192 4.51 15.99 3.11
N THR A 193 3.34 15.35 3.22
CA THR A 193 3.18 13.90 3.00
C THR A 193 3.06 13.48 1.54
N GLY A 194 3.17 14.44 0.59
CA GLY A 194 3.14 14.15 -0.85
C GLY A 194 1.75 14.04 -1.44
N LYS A 195 0.79 14.86 -0.98
CA LYS A 195 -0.59 14.91 -1.53
C LYS A 195 -0.64 14.98 -3.07
N THR A 196 0.18 15.84 -3.67
CA THR A 196 0.24 16.01 -5.13
C THR A 196 0.70 14.74 -5.83
N PHE A 197 1.70 14.04 -5.27
CA PHE A 197 2.16 12.76 -5.79
C PHE A 197 1.05 11.71 -5.71
N THR A 198 0.38 11.59 -4.56
CA THR A 198 -0.74 10.65 -4.36
C THR A 198 -1.87 10.92 -5.35
N ALA A 199 -2.27 12.19 -5.50
CA ALA A 199 -3.29 12.59 -6.46
C ALA A 199 -2.89 12.25 -7.91
N PHE A 200 -1.65 12.54 -8.27
CA PHE A 200 -1.13 12.23 -9.60
C PHE A 200 -1.18 10.73 -9.89
N GLN A 201 -0.75 9.88 -8.95
CA GLN A 201 -0.78 8.43 -9.13
C GLN A 201 -2.21 7.88 -9.29
N ILE A 202 -3.17 8.41 -8.54
CA ILE A 202 -4.59 8.03 -8.71
C ILE A 202 -5.06 8.40 -10.11
N ILE A 203 -4.83 9.65 -10.55
CA ILE A 203 -5.25 10.14 -11.87
C ILE A 203 -4.58 9.34 -12.99
N TRP A 204 -3.28 9.10 -12.87
CA TRP A 204 -2.51 8.32 -13.84
C TRP A 204 -3.13 6.94 -14.05
N ARG A 205 -3.35 6.18 -12.96
CA ARG A 205 -3.90 4.82 -13.03
C ARG A 205 -5.31 4.81 -13.60
N LEU A 206 -6.17 5.77 -13.22
CA LEU A 206 -7.52 5.91 -13.78
C LEU A 206 -7.51 6.16 -15.29
N LEU A 207 -6.62 7.02 -15.78
CA LEU A 207 -6.48 7.32 -17.20
C LEU A 207 -5.91 6.14 -17.98
N LYS A 208 -4.91 5.45 -17.42
CA LYS A 208 -4.26 4.29 -18.04
C LYS A 208 -5.18 3.08 -18.13
N ALA A 209 -5.93 2.81 -17.07
CA ALA A 209 -6.95 1.76 -17.07
C ALA A 209 -8.17 2.09 -17.95
N GLY A 210 -8.24 3.30 -18.53
CA GLY A 210 -9.37 3.72 -19.33
C GLY A 210 -10.66 3.96 -18.55
N THR A 211 -10.61 3.91 -17.22
CA THR A 211 -11.77 4.14 -16.35
C THR A 211 -12.33 5.55 -16.51
N VAL A 212 -11.48 6.52 -16.77
CA VAL A 212 -11.86 7.91 -17.07
C VAL A 212 -11.13 8.40 -18.30
N LYS A 213 -11.80 9.25 -19.11
CA LYS A 213 -11.20 9.86 -20.30
C LYS A 213 -10.66 11.27 -20.04
N ARG A 214 -11.20 11.96 -19.04
CA ARG A 214 -10.82 13.33 -18.68
C ARG A 214 -10.89 13.50 -17.17
N VAL A 215 -9.96 14.28 -16.62
CA VAL A 215 -9.94 14.63 -15.20
C VAL A 215 -9.82 16.14 -15.08
N LEU A 216 -10.73 16.76 -14.32
CA LEU A 216 -10.68 18.18 -13.99
C LEU A 216 -10.22 18.32 -12.54
N CYS A 217 -9.03 18.87 -12.34
CA CYS A 217 -8.52 19.23 -11.02
C CYS A 217 -8.88 20.69 -10.74
N ARG A 218 -9.71 20.93 -9.73
CA ARG A 218 -10.05 22.29 -9.27
C ARG A 218 -9.39 22.52 -7.91
N PRO A 219 -8.36 23.37 -7.83
CA PRO A 219 -7.80 23.75 -6.53
C PRO A 219 -8.84 24.56 -5.76
N GLN A 220 -9.07 24.19 -4.49
CA GLN A 220 -9.90 25.01 -3.62
C GLN A 220 -9.04 26.14 -3.06
N ARG A 221 -9.45 27.37 -3.25
CA ARG A 221 -8.80 28.54 -2.69
C ARG A 221 -9.00 28.54 -1.18
N ALA A 222 -7.95 28.67 -0.45
CA ALA A 222 -7.93 28.83 1.01
C ALA A 222 -8.07 30.30 1.41
N ASP A 223 -8.67 31.18 0.65
CA ASP A 223 -9.08 32.49 1.15
C ASP A 223 -9.93 33.28 0.15
N ARG A 224 -10.96 33.95 0.66
CA ARG A 224 -11.86 34.82 -0.09
C ARG A 224 -11.33 36.26 -0.28
N SER A 225 -10.11 36.57 0.11
CA SER A 225 -9.58 37.94 0.13
C SER A 225 -8.75 38.33 -1.10
N ASP A 226 -8.44 37.41 -2.03
CA ASP A 226 -7.63 37.76 -3.22
C ASP A 226 -8.47 37.70 -4.51
N HIS A 227 -9.11 38.83 -4.84
CA HIS A 227 -10.05 38.95 -5.94
C HIS A 227 -9.40 39.14 -7.33
N HIS A 228 -8.11 39.08 -7.52
CA HIS A 228 -7.51 39.28 -8.86
C HIS A 228 -6.20 38.48 -9.08
N ARG A 229 -6.30 37.20 -9.53
CA ARG A 229 -5.30 36.65 -10.45
C ARG A 229 -5.87 35.48 -11.24
N ARG A 230 -6.01 35.71 -12.55
CA ARG A 230 -6.37 34.69 -13.55
C ARG A 230 -5.29 33.61 -13.56
N LEU A 231 -5.68 32.37 -13.31
CA LEU A 231 -4.83 31.19 -13.32
C LEU A 231 -4.45 30.82 -14.76
N ARG A 232 -3.18 30.89 -15.07
CA ARG A 232 -2.58 29.97 -16.04
C ARG A 232 -2.32 28.66 -15.31
N ALA A 233 -2.80 27.54 -15.86
CA ALA A 233 -2.48 26.20 -15.39
C ALA A 233 -0.99 25.96 -15.64
N THR A 234 -0.17 26.16 -14.63
CA THR A 234 1.21 25.75 -14.62
C THR A 234 1.38 24.74 -13.48
N LEU A 235 1.77 23.55 -13.86
CA LEU A 235 2.31 22.53 -12.94
C LEU A 235 3.53 23.15 -12.25
N TRP A 236 3.49 23.18 -10.87
CA TRP A 236 4.61 23.46 -9.97
C TRP A 236 4.70 24.85 -9.32
N PRO A 237 5.41 24.98 -8.19
CA PRO A 237 5.34 24.43 -6.84
C PRO A 237 5.34 25.47 -5.69
N HIS A 238 5.46 24.95 -4.47
CA HIS A 238 5.91 25.55 -3.20
C HIS A 238 5.00 26.51 -2.43
N HIS A 239 4.62 26.18 -1.24
CA HIS A 239 5.00 26.60 0.10
C HIS A 239 3.89 26.57 1.16
N GLN A 240 4.29 26.07 2.32
CA GLN A 240 3.97 26.37 3.71
C GLN A 240 2.55 26.14 4.28
N GLY A 241 2.48 25.18 5.19
CA GLY A 241 1.96 25.41 6.53
C GLY A 241 0.45 25.33 6.74
N GLN A 242 -0.32 24.45 6.05
CA GLN A 242 -1.72 24.18 6.45
C GLN A 242 -2.15 22.77 6.10
N ARG A 243 -2.98 22.15 6.95
CA ARG A 243 -3.63 20.88 6.64
C ARG A 243 -4.58 21.11 5.46
N GLN A 244 -4.38 20.42 4.37
CA GLN A 244 -5.26 20.49 3.21
C GLN A 244 -5.89 19.12 2.95
N ALA A 245 -7.19 19.10 2.80
CA ALA A 245 -7.93 17.91 2.38
C ALA A 245 -7.96 17.82 0.85
N LEU A 246 -7.76 16.61 0.32
CA LEU A 246 -7.89 16.28 -1.09
C LEU A 246 -9.26 15.63 -1.30
N GLY A 247 -10.17 16.32 -1.98
CA GLY A 247 -11.45 15.74 -2.34
C GLY A 247 -11.52 15.46 -3.84
N PHE A 248 -11.89 14.23 -4.19
CA PHE A 248 -12.20 13.86 -5.58
C PHE A 248 -13.71 13.70 -5.74
N LEU A 249 -14.27 14.41 -6.70
CA LEU A 249 -15.63 14.21 -7.17
C LEU A 249 -15.55 13.61 -8.57
N LEU A 250 -15.85 12.32 -8.70
CA LEU A 250 -15.97 11.65 -9.98
C LEU A 250 -17.44 11.70 -10.43
N ARG A 251 -17.73 12.35 -11.54
CA ARG A 251 -19.02 12.23 -12.21
C ARG A 251 -19.01 11.06 -13.19
N GLY A 252 -20.06 10.27 -13.15
CA GLY A 252 -20.23 8.94 -13.72
C GLY A 252 -19.79 8.74 -15.17
N LEU A 253 -19.60 7.50 -15.51
CA LEU A 253 -19.10 6.94 -16.78
C LEU A 253 -19.91 7.30 -18.03
N HIS A 254 -21.05 7.97 -17.91
CA HIS A 254 -21.91 8.39 -19.02
C HIS A 254 -21.90 9.89 -19.31
N GLU A 255 -21.18 10.71 -18.55
CA GLU A 255 -21.01 12.13 -18.85
C GLU A 255 -19.58 12.43 -19.36
N PRO A 256 -19.41 13.31 -20.36
CA PRO A 256 -18.12 13.53 -21.03
C PRO A 256 -17.04 14.21 -20.19
N VAL A 257 -17.31 14.59 -18.94
CA VAL A 257 -16.34 15.26 -18.06
C VAL A 257 -16.47 14.79 -16.61
N SER A 258 -15.42 14.17 -16.06
CA SER A 258 -15.29 13.95 -14.62
C SER A 258 -14.63 15.16 -13.97
N THR A 259 -15.30 15.77 -12.99
CA THR A 259 -14.74 16.88 -12.21
C THR A 259 -14.24 16.39 -10.85
N ALA A 260 -12.96 16.53 -10.59
CA ALA A 260 -12.39 16.34 -9.27
C ALA A 260 -12.33 17.70 -8.54
N ARG A 261 -12.95 17.81 -7.39
CA ARG A 261 -12.94 19.03 -6.57
C ARG A 261 -11.97 18.85 -5.39
N TRP A 262 -11.06 19.77 -5.27
CA TRP A 262 -10.21 19.89 -4.10
C TRP A 262 -10.94 20.67 -3.01
N CYS A 263 -11.07 20.07 -1.82
CA CYS A 263 -11.52 20.76 -0.63
C CYS A 263 -10.33 20.98 0.29
N GLY A 264 -9.88 22.23 0.38
CA GLY A 264 -8.94 22.69 1.41
C GLY A 264 -9.75 23.38 2.52
N GLY A 265 -9.55 22.99 3.73
CA GLY A 265 -10.01 23.67 4.92
C GLY A 265 -8.81 24.03 5.80
#